data_6a571d524fb2cbc8e72ab170f1702d8c
#
_entry.id   6a571d524fb2cbc8e72ab170f1702d8c
#
_cell.length_a   1.000
_cell.length_b   1.000
_cell.length_c   1.000
_cell.angle_alpha   90.00
_cell.angle_beta   90.00
_cell.angle_gamma   90.00
#
_symmetry.space_group_name_H-M   'P 1'
#
loop_
_entity.id
_entity.type
_entity.pdbx_description
1 polymer ?
#
loop_
_entity_poly.entity_id
_entity_poly.type
_entity_poly.pdbx_seq_one_letter_code
_entity_poly.pdbx_strand_id
1 'polypeptide(L)'
;MLNYKIAIEGKENPLPIVTFEDSRYELAATFLLGEARNFGTEIIAALDEVCAGKKKTGAFAGNVFSLEITPETTTICDDISGKECEIETRALKKAAEEYWAEYRKLTEK
;
A
#
# COMPACT_ATOMS: atom_id res chain seq x y z
N MET A 1 -1.15 16.78 5.08
CA MET A 1 -0.24 15.65 5.19
C MET A 1 -0.97 14.44 5.73
N LEU A 2 -0.73 13.28 5.15
CA LEU A 2 -1.41 12.04 5.54
C LEU A 2 -0.76 11.46 6.79
N ASN A 3 -1.54 11.31 7.85
CA ASN A 3 -1.05 10.76 9.10
C ASN A 3 -1.45 9.30 9.26
N TYR A 4 -0.47 8.48 9.58
CA TYR A 4 -0.70 7.06 9.84
C TYR A 4 0.37 6.54 10.80
N LYS A 5 0.12 5.37 11.35
CA LYS A 5 1.12 4.68 12.16
C LYS A 5 1.13 3.19 11.79
N ILE A 6 2.26 2.56 12.00
CA ILE A 6 2.42 1.13 11.78
C ILE A 6 2.77 0.49 13.11
N ALA A 7 2.00 -0.51 13.52
CA ALA A 7 2.23 -1.24 14.76
C ALA A 7 2.31 -2.73 14.44
N ILE A 8 3.12 -3.44 15.20
CA ILE A 8 3.24 -4.90 15.06
C ILE A 8 2.21 -5.55 15.98
N GLU A 9 1.34 -6.37 15.41
CA GLU A 9 0.28 -7.03 16.15
C GLU A 9 0.31 -8.54 15.93
N GLY A 10 -0.13 -9.29 16.93
CA GLY A 10 -0.16 -10.74 16.92
C GLY A 10 0.99 -11.35 17.72
N LYS A 11 0.69 -12.40 18.47
CA LYS A 11 1.69 -13.08 19.32
C LYS A 11 2.41 -14.19 18.57
N GLU A 12 1.68 -15.03 17.88
CA GLU A 12 2.25 -16.18 17.19
C GLU A 12 2.68 -15.84 15.77
N ASN A 13 1.89 -15.02 15.09
CA ASN A 13 2.17 -14.59 13.72
C ASN A 13 2.10 -13.06 13.67
N PRO A 14 3.14 -12.38 14.17
CA PRO A 14 3.12 -10.92 14.19
C PRO A 14 3.14 -10.34 12.78
N LEU A 15 2.30 -9.32 12.58
CA LEU A 15 2.20 -8.62 11.31
C LEU A 15 2.19 -7.12 11.55
N PRO A 16 2.77 -6.33 10.63
CA PRO A 16 2.58 -4.89 10.71
C PRO A 16 1.16 -4.54 10.30
N ILE A 17 0.55 -3.67 11.06
CA ILE A 17 -0.79 -3.14 10.79
C ILE A 17 -0.66 -1.64 10.66
N VAL A 18 -1.09 -1.10 9.53
CA VAL A 18 -1.10 0.35 9.33
C VAL A 18 -2.48 0.90 9.68
N THR A 19 -2.51 2.00 10.40
CA THR A 19 -3.75 2.68 10.76
C THR A 19 -3.63 4.13 10.31
N PHE A 20 -4.52 4.55 9.42
CA PHE A 20 -4.59 5.94 8.99
C PHE A 20 -5.51 6.69 9.95
N GLU A 21 -5.11 7.91 10.28
CA GLU A 21 -5.90 8.77 11.14
C GLU A 21 -7.25 9.10 10.51
N ASP A 22 -7.27 9.30 9.19
CA ASP A 22 -8.48 9.59 8.44
C ASP A 22 -9.10 8.28 7.94
N SER A 23 -10.34 8.01 8.35
CA SER A 23 -11.04 6.77 8.00
C SER A 23 -11.29 6.60 6.50
N ARG A 24 -11.18 7.65 5.70
CA ARG A 24 -11.30 7.55 4.24
C ARG A 24 -10.24 6.62 3.65
N TYR A 25 -9.14 6.41 4.38
CA TYR A 25 -8.02 5.61 3.89
C TYR A 25 -7.98 4.19 4.47
N GLU A 26 -9.07 3.73 5.06
CA GLU A 26 -9.15 2.35 5.58
C GLU A 26 -8.89 1.32 4.49
N LEU A 27 -9.37 1.57 3.29
CA LEU A 27 -9.17 0.64 2.18
C LEU A 27 -7.68 0.54 1.82
N ALA A 28 -6.94 1.64 1.94
CA ALA A 28 -5.49 1.63 1.73
C ALA A 28 -4.79 0.77 2.77
N ALA A 29 -5.21 0.85 4.03
CA ALA A 29 -4.67 0.01 5.09
C ALA A 29 -4.93 -1.48 4.81
N THR A 30 -6.14 -1.81 4.41
CA THR A 30 -6.51 -3.19 4.07
C THR A 30 -5.73 -3.68 2.86
N PHE A 31 -5.53 -2.83 1.86
CA PHE A 31 -4.72 -3.14 0.69
C PHE A 31 -3.29 -3.51 1.09
N LEU A 32 -2.65 -2.69 1.92
CA LEU A 32 -1.29 -2.96 2.36
C LEU A 32 -1.20 -4.26 3.14
N LEU A 33 -2.12 -4.49 4.05
CA LEU A 33 -2.15 -5.73 4.83
C LEU A 33 -2.36 -6.96 3.93
N GLY A 34 -3.25 -6.86 2.96
CA GLY A 34 -3.61 -8.00 2.11
C GLY A 34 -2.63 -8.29 0.99
N GLU A 35 -2.03 -7.26 0.42
CA GLU A 35 -1.23 -7.43 -0.81
C GLU A 35 0.27 -7.17 -0.63
N ALA A 36 0.67 -6.25 0.24
CA ALA A 36 2.07 -5.88 0.34
C ALA A 36 2.98 -7.00 0.84
N ARG A 37 2.44 -7.94 1.60
CA ARG A 37 3.25 -9.08 2.07
C ARG A 37 3.69 -9.99 0.93
N ASN A 38 2.86 -10.12 -0.10
CA ASN A 38 3.15 -10.97 -1.24
C ASN A 38 3.75 -10.19 -2.42
N PHE A 39 3.38 -8.93 -2.56
CA PHE A 39 3.70 -8.13 -3.74
C PHE A 39 4.38 -6.81 -3.40
N GLY A 40 5.02 -6.71 -2.22
CA GLY A 40 5.61 -5.45 -1.77
C GLY A 40 6.57 -4.83 -2.76
N THR A 41 7.47 -5.62 -3.34
CA THR A 41 8.45 -5.11 -4.30
C THR A 41 7.77 -4.64 -5.59
N GLU A 42 6.76 -5.37 -6.08
CA GLU A 42 6.04 -5.02 -7.30
C GLU A 42 5.20 -3.75 -7.10
N ILE A 43 4.56 -3.62 -5.94
CA ILE A 43 3.77 -2.44 -5.61
C ILE A 43 4.67 -1.21 -5.54
N ILE A 44 5.77 -1.31 -4.82
CA ILE A 44 6.71 -0.20 -4.66
C ILE A 44 7.32 0.18 -6.00
N ALA A 45 7.70 -0.81 -6.83
CA ALA A 45 8.25 -0.53 -8.15
C ALA A 45 7.26 0.20 -9.04
N ALA A 46 5.99 -0.22 -9.03
CA ALA A 46 4.96 0.44 -9.84
C ALA A 46 4.75 1.91 -9.42
N LEU A 47 4.71 2.15 -8.11
CA LEU A 47 4.57 3.51 -7.59
C LEU A 47 5.81 4.35 -7.89
N ASP A 48 6.99 3.78 -7.73
CA ASP A 48 8.25 4.48 -7.96
C ASP A 48 8.43 4.92 -9.40
N GLU A 49 8.07 4.07 -10.36
CA GLU A 49 8.21 4.40 -11.78
C GLU A 49 7.40 5.64 -12.16
N VAL A 50 6.21 5.79 -11.59
CA VAL A 50 5.37 6.96 -11.85
C VAL A 50 5.89 8.17 -11.07
N CYS A 51 6.26 8.00 -9.80
CA CYS A 51 6.80 9.10 -9.00
C CYS A 51 8.11 9.64 -9.55
N ALA A 52 8.93 8.78 -10.13
CA ALA A 52 10.21 9.18 -10.71
C ALA A 52 10.08 9.77 -12.11
N GLY A 53 8.87 9.79 -12.66
CA GLY A 53 8.62 10.34 -14.01
C GLY A 53 9.01 9.39 -15.14
N LYS A 54 9.31 8.13 -14.84
CA LYS A 54 9.65 7.15 -15.88
C LYS A 54 8.43 6.72 -16.67
N LYS A 55 7.26 6.76 -16.04
CA LYS A 55 5.98 6.45 -16.68
C LYS A 55 4.97 7.53 -16.30
N LYS A 56 4.08 7.84 -17.23
CA LYS A 56 3.01 8.81 -16.97
C LYS A 56 1.93 8.22 -16.09
N THR A 57 1.67 6.93 -16.23
CA THR A 57 0.70 6.21 -15.43
C THR A 57 1.24 4.83 -15.14
N GLY A 58 0.69 4.17 -14.12
CA GLY A 58 1.06 2.82 -13.77
C GLY A 58 -0.15 2.05 -13.30
N ALA A 59 0.04 0.76 -13.13
CA ALA A 59 -1.01 -0.13 -12.64
C ALA A 59 -0.39 -1.29 -11.87
N PHE A 60 -1.17 -1.86 -10.99
CA PHE A 60 -0.81 -3.08 -10.27
C PHE A 60 -2.08 -3.89 -10.07
N ALA A 61 -1.99 -5.18 -10.24
CA ALA A 61 -3.10 -6.10 -9.95
C ALA A 61 -2.58 -7.22 -9.05
N GLY A 62 -3.16 -7.32 -7.86
CA GLY A 62 -2.85 -8.37 -6.90
C GLY A 62 -3.93 -9.45 -6.88
N ASN A 63 -4.10 -10.09 -5.74
CA ASN A 63 -5.10 -11.15 -5.58
C ASN A 63 -6.52 -10.60 -5.43
N VAL A 64 -6.68 -9.51 -4.70
CA VAL A 64 -7.98 -8.93 -4.39
C VAL A 64 -8.06 -7.46 -4.78
N PHE A 65 -6.93 -6.76 -4.77
CA PHE A 65 -6.87 -5.32 -5.01
C PHE A 65 -6.14 -4.99 -6.28
N SER A 66 -6.52 -3.87 -6.88
CA SER A 66 -5.78 -3.31 -8.01
C SER A 66 -5.54 -1.82 -7.79
N LEU A 67 -4.51 -1.31 -8.44
CA LEU A 67 -4.13 0.10 -8.39
C LEU A 67 -4.15 0.70 -9.77
N GLU A 68 -4.64 1.94 -9.86
CA GLU A 68 -4.44 2.80 -11.02
C GLU A 68 -3.64 4.00 -10.51
N ILE A 69 -2.46 4.18 -11.05
CA ILE A 69 -1.48 5.14 -10.52
C ILE A 69 -1.30 6.31 -11.50
N THR A 70 -1.48 7.52 -10.99
CA THR A 70 -1.08 8.74 -11.71
C THR A 70 -0.06 9.46 -10.83
N PRO A 71 0.67 10.46 -11.37
CA PRO A 71 1.68 11.15 -10.55
C PRO A 71 1.14 11.79 -9.27
N GLU A 72 -0.11 12.20 -9.29
CA GLU A 72 -0.71 12.88 -8.13
C GLU A 72 -1.55 11.95 -7.27
N THR A 73 -2.37 11.10 -7.88
CA THR A 73 -3.35 10.29 -7.17
C THR A 73 -3.31 8.85 -7.62
N THR A 74 -3.45 7.94 -6.67
CA THR A 74 -3.59 6.52 -6.94
C THR A 74 -4.98 6.09 -6.48
N THR A 75 -5.68 5.35 -7.34
CA THR A 75 -6.96 4.75 -7.00
C THR A 75 -6.75 3.30 -6.62
N ILE A 76 -7.17 2.94 -5.42
CA ILE A 76 -7.11 1.57 -4.91
C ILE A 76 -8.52 1.00 -5.07
N CYS A 77 -8.63 -0.14 -5.73
CA CYS A 77 -9.91 -0.81 -5.93
C CYS A 77 -9.89 -2.20 -5.30
N ASP A 78 -10.92 -2.50 -4.52
CA ASP A 78 -11.17 -3.86 -4.05
C ASP A 78 -11.98 -4.55 -5.16
N ASP A 79 -11.35 -5.50 -5.85
CA ASP A 79 -11.92 -6.14 -7.02
C ASP A 79 -13.12 -7.04 -6.71
N ILE A 80 -13.30 -7.39 -5.44
CA ILE A 80 -14.43 -8.23 -5.02
C ILE A 80 -15.64 -7.36 -4.68
N SER A 81 -15.46 -6.33 -3.85
CA SER A 81 -16.58 -5.48 -3.42
C SER A 81 -16.85 -4.32 -4.37
N GLY A 82 -15.88 -3.93 -5.19
CA GLY A 82 -15.97 -2.75 -6.03
C GLY A 82 -15.72 -1.44 -5.30
N LYS A 83 -15.37 -1.47 -4.02
CA LYS A 83 -15.06 -0.26 -3.27
C LYS A 83 -13.74 0.33 -3.75
N GLU A 84 -13.69 1.65 -3.78
CA GLU A 84 -12.51 2.38 -4.22
C GLU A 84 -12.09 3.43 -3.21
N CYS A 85 -10.81 3.75 -3.22
CA CYS A 85 -10.24 4.79 -2.37
C CYS A 85 -9.17 5.52 -3.18
N GLU A 86 -9.23 6.85 -3.16
CA GLU A 86 -8.18 7.65 -3.77
C GLU A 86 -7.22 8.14 -2.71
N ILE A 87 -5.94 8.04 -2.98
CA ILE A 87 -4.90 8.45 -2.04
C ILE A 87 -3.77 9.11 -2.84
N GLU A 88 -3.12 10.10 -2.25
CA GLU A 88 -1.95 10.73 -2.84
C GLU A 88 -0.89 9.68 -3.15
N THR A 89 -0.41 9.67 -4.40
CA THR A 89 0.54 8.63 -4.85
C THR A 89 1.81 8.59 -4.00
N ARG A 90 2.37 9.75 -3.69
CA ARG A 90 3.59 9.82 -2.86
C ARG A 90 3.33 9.34 -1.44
N ALA A 91 2.15 9.61 -0.90
CA ALA A 91 1.78 9.15 0.43
C ALA A 91 1.63 7.63 0.47
N LEU A 92 1.00 7.05 -0.56
CA LEU A 92 0.88 5.60 -0.64
C LEU A 92 2.24 4.94 -0.81
N LYS A 93 3.11 5.52 -1.65
CA LYS A 93 4.46 5.01 -1.84
C LYS A 93 5.22 4.95 -0.51
N LYS A 94 5.18 6.05 0.24
CA LYS A 94 5.85 6.11 1.54
C LYS A 94 5.29 5.06 2.50
N ALA A 95 3.98 4.95 2.60
CA ALA A 95 3.34 3.97 3.48
C ALA A 95 3.69 2.55 3.06
N ALA A 96 3.70 2.27 1.76
CA ALA A 96 4.05 0.94 1.24
C ALA A 96 5.50 0.59 1.56
N GLU A 97 6.42 1.53 1.37
CA GLU A 97 7.83 1.32 1.68
C GLU A 97 8.06 1.05 3.17
N GLU A 98 7.41 1.82 4.03
CA GLU A 98 7.54 1.64 5.48
C GLU A 98 6.90 0.32 5.92
N TYR A 99 5.73 -0.02 5.36
CA TYR A 99 5.05 -1.28 5.65
C TYR A 99 5.93 -2.47 5.26
N TRP A 100 6.47 -2.43 4.05
CA TRP A 100 7.31 -3.51 3.52
C TRP A 100 8.58 -3.68 4.36
N ALA A 101 9.20 -2.55 4.76
CA ALA A 101 10.39 -2.60 5.59
C ALA A 101 10.10 -3.26 6.96
N GLU A 102 8.97 -2.93 7.57
CA GLU A 102 8.59 -3.54 8.84
C GLU A 102 8.27 -5.02 8.69
N TYR A 103 7.58 -5.39 7.62
CA TYR A 103 7.29 -6.80 7.35
C TYR A 103 8.56 -7.61 7.15
N ARG A 104 9.52 -7.06 6.40
CA ARG A 104 10.79 -7.76 6.16
C ARG A 104 11.58 -7.99 7.43
N LYS A 105 11.55 -7.05 8.36
CA LYS A 105 12.22 -7.23 9.66
C LYS A 105 11.67 -8.42 10.42
N LEU A 106 10.38 -8.70 10.28
CA LEU A 106 9.74 -9.83 10.95
C LEU A 106 10.05 -11.16 10.27
N THR A 107 10.33 -11.17 8.98
CA THR A 107 10.58 -12.39 8.22
C THR A 107 12.05 -12.70 8.03
N GLU A 108 12.93 -11.72 8.17
CA GLU A 108 14.37 -11.90 8.10
C GLU A 108 14.91 -12.25 9.48
N LYS A 109 15.52 -13.40 9.60
CA LYS A 109 16.14 -13.86 10.85
C LYS A 109 17.60 -14.17 10.66
#